data_79b0d082c9e08ea3f6200b3dae6e0357
#
_entry.id   79b0d082c9e08ea3f6200b3dae6e0357
#
_cell.length_a   1.000
_cell.length_b   1.000
_cell.length_c   1.000
_cell.angle_alpha   90.00
_cell.angle_beta   90.00
_cell.angle_gamma   90.00
#
_symmetry.space_group_name_H-M   'P 1'
#
loop_
_entity.id
_entity.type
_entity.pdbx_description
1 polymer ?
#
loop_
_entity_poly.entity_id
_entity_poly.type
_entity_poly.pdbx_seq_one_letter_code
_entity_poly.pdbx_strand_id
1 'polypeptide(L)'
;MTSRLVLAAARVAACVVLLAVVSTAPASAVSASGYEKQVVASTNAYRAEAGKVRVKMNRCVDRWANDQARWMAARSTLQHRNGQLRKILRSCKLTGVSENIAWNFSSGREVVAAWANSPGHAKNMGAPKMRYIGVGVARASNGDIYVSQIFGTRK
;
A
#
# COMPACT_ATOMS: atom_id res chain seq x y z
N MET A 1 48.74 -54.73 55.01
CA MET A 1 48.38 -53.30 54.79
C MET A 1 48.12 -53.12 53.34
N THR A 2 46.85 -53.10 52.91
CA THR A 2 46.44 -53.08 51.53
C THR A 2 45.67 -51.77 51.31
N SER A 3 46.34 -50.82 50.64
CA SER A 3 45.72 -49.55 50.22
C SER A 3 44.84 -49.78 48.96
N ARG A 4 43.54 -49.47 49.05
CA ARG A 4 42.64 -49.47 47.92
C ARG A 4 42.60 -48.04 47.31
N LEU A 5 43.07 -47.90 46.05
CA LEU A 5 42.87 -46.72 45.25
C LEU A 5 41.39 -46.65 44.74
N VAL A 6 40.73 -45.61 45.10
CA VAL A 6 39.38 -45.30 44.53
C VAL A 6 39.56 -44.37 43.32
N LEU A 7 39.28 -44.86 42.09
CA LEU A 7 39.21 -44.02 40.88
C LEU A 7 37.89 -43.34 40.86
N ALA A 8 37.95 -42.03 40.94
CA ALA A 8 36.77 -41.15 40.66
C ALA A 8 36.63 -40.91 39.14
N ALA A 9 35.54 -41.42 38.52
CA ALA A 9 35.22 -41.17 37.12
C ALA A 9 34.50 -39.85 37.01
N ALA A 10 35.11 -38.82 36.39
CA ALA A 10 34.51 -37.59 36.07
C ALA A 10 33.61 -37.76 34.81
N ARG A 11 32.30 -37.58 34.96
CA ARG A 11 31.35 -37.53 33.84
C ARG A 11 31.34 -36.11 33.26
N VAL A 12 31.87 -35.93 32.05
CA VAL A 12 31.76 -34.71 31.27
C VAL A 12 30.39 -34.74 30.58
N ALA A 13 29.47 -33.89 31.03
CA ALA A 13 28.19 -33.67 30.35
C ALA A 13 28.39 -32.70 29.17
N ALA A 14 28.34 -33.22 27.95
CA ALA A 14 28.37 -32.40 26.75
C ALA A 14 26.97 -31.73 26.55
N CYS A 15 26.91 -30.41 26.80
CA CYS A 15 25.75 -29.62 26.46
C CYS A 15 25.71 -29.36 24.93
N VAL A 16 24.85 -30.07 24.21
CA VAL A 16 24.58 -29.79 22.79
C VAL A 16 23.63 -28.61 22.73
N VAL A 17 24.16 -27.43 22.39
CA VAL A 17 23.33 -26.22 22.08
C VAL A 17 22.79 -26.39 20.68
N LEU A 18 21.48 -26.75 20.55
CA LEU A 18 20.77 -26.67 19.25
C LEU A 18 20.53 -25.18 18.90
N LEU A 19 21.32 -24.67 17.97
CA LEU A 19 21.03 -23.37 17.31
C LEU A 19 19.87 -23.58 16.37
N ALA A 20 18.66 -23.13 16.76
CA ALA A 20 17.52 -23.06 15.87
C ALA A 20 17.78 -21.96 14.83
N VAL A 21 18.05 -22.34 13.60
CA VAL A 21 18.11 -21.41 12.45
C VAL A 21 16.68 -20.97 12.14
N VAL A 22 16.31 -19.78 12.61
CA VAL A 22 15.04 -19.14 12.22
C VAL A 22 15.18 -18.69 10.77
N SER A 23 14.67 -19.51 9.85
CA SER A 23 14.57 -19.17 8.43
C SER A 23 13.50 -18.07 8.28
N THR A 24 13.92 -16.81 8.18
CA THR A 24 13.02 -15.71 7.80
C THR A 24 12.77 -15.81 6.30
N ALA A 25 11.62 -16.38 5.91
CA ALA A 25 11.15 -16.32 4.54
C ALA A 25 11.02 -14.84 4.14
N PRO A 26 11.51 -14.44 2.95
CA PRO A 26 11.34 -13.07 2.47
C PRO A 26 9.83 -12.75 2.40
N ALA A 27 9.41 -11.65 3.02
CA ALA A 27 8.04 -11.19 2.91
C ALA A 27 7.70 -11.01 1.42
N SER A 28 6.79 -11.83 0.90
CA SER A 28 6.39 -11.75 -0.50
C SER A 28 5.88 -10.35 -0.80
N ALA A 29 6.50 -9.66 -1.75
CA ALA A 29 6.08 -8.34 -2.17
C ALA A 29 4.61 -8.40 -2.63
N VAL A 30 3.78 -7.51 -2.10
CA VAL A 30 2.36 -7.44 -2.46
C VAL A 30 2.24 -7.18 -3.97
N SER A 31 1.46 -8.00 -4.67
CA SER A 31 1.19 -7.78 -6.09
C SER A 31 0.50 -6.43 -6.33
N ALA A 32 0.64 -5.83 -7.52
CA ALA A 32 -0.03 -4.57 -7.85
C ALA A 32 -1.54 -4.64 -7.59
N SER A 33 -2.20 -5.72 -8.02
CA SER A 33 -3.63 -5.97 -7.77
C SER A 33 -3.95 -6.11 -6.26
N GLY A 34 -3.08 -6.78 -5.49
CA GLY A 34 -3.22 -6.89 -4.04
C GLY A 34 -3.08 -5.52 -3.36
N TYR A 35 -2.14 -4.72 -3.82
CA TYR A 35 -1.93 -3.35 -3.34
C TYR A 35 -3.16 -2.47 -3.60
N GLU A 36 -3.68 -2.44 -4.83
CA GLU A 36 -4.88 -1.69 -5.21
C GLU A 36 -6.09 -2.08 -4.35
N LYS A 37 -6.31 -3.38 -4.13
CA LYS A 37 -7.38 -3.88 -3.25
C LYS A 37 -7.21 -3.36 -1.81
N GLN A 38 -5.99 -3.32 -1.28
CA GLN A 38 -5.71 -2.76 0.04
C GLN A 38 -6.03 -1.26 0.09
N VAL A 39 -5.65 -0.47 -0.93
CA VAL A 39 -5.97 0.96 -1.01
C VAL A 39 -7.49 1.17 -0.97
N VAL A 40 -8.25 0.45 -1.78
CA VAL A 40 -9.73 0.58 -1.80
C VAL A 40 -10.35 0.19 -0.48
N ALA A 41 -9.91 -0.93 0.12
CA ALA A 41 -10.44 -1.40 1.40
C ALA A 41 -10.15 -0.41 2.54
N SER A 42 -8.90 0.04 2.67
CA SER A 42 -8.49 1.00 3.72
C SER A 42 -9.14 2.37 3.54
N THR A 43 -9.29 2.83 2.29
CA THR A 43 -10.03 4.07 2.00
C THR A 43 -11.49 3.96 2.44
N ASN A 44 -12.13 2.82 2.18
CA ASN A 44 -13.51 2.62 2.58
C ASN A 44 -13.67 2.43 4.10
N ALA A 45 -12.66 1.91 4.80
CA ALA A 45 -12.62 1.90 6.26
C ALA A 45 -12.55 3.34 6.81
N TYR A 46 -11.58 4.13 6.34
CA TYR A 46 -11.46 5.56 6.67
C TYR A 46 -12.77 6.33 6.44
N ARG A 47 -13.44 6.08 5.31
CA ARG A 47 -14.71 6.74 4.99
C ARG A 47 -15.84 6.31 5.94
N ALA A 48 -15.89 5.03 6.32
CA ALA A 48 -16.89 4.54 7.26
C ALA A 48 -16.70 5.17 8.65
N GLU A 49 -15.48 5.26 9.15
CA GLU A 49 -15.13 5.94 10.41
C GLU A 49 -15.54 7.42 10.39
N ALA A 50 -15.38 8.09 9.23
CA ALA A 50 -15.81 9.46 9.02
C ALA A 50 -17.31 9.63 8.73
N GLY A 51 -18.15 8.57 8.82
CA GLY A 51 -19.58 8.60 8.51
C GLY A 51 -19.91 8.89 7.03
N LYS A 52 -19.00 8.53 6.11
CA LYS A 52 -19.15 8.77 4.66
C LYS A 52 -19.55 7.49 3.92
N VAL A 53 -20.34 7.64 2.88
CA VAL A 53 -20.71 6.53 1.99
C VAL A 53 -19.46 5.93 1.33
N ARG A 54 -19.38 4.60 1.28
CA ARG A 54 -18.30 3.87 0.60
C ARG A 54 -18.22 4.25 -0.88
N VAL A 55 -17.01 4.34 -1.39
CA VAL A 55 -16.75 4.50 -2.83
C VAL A 55 -16.66 3.14 -3.51
N LYS A 56 -17.09 3.09 -4.77
CA LYS A 56 -17.09 1.88 -5.61
C LYS A 56 -16.06 2.04 -6.74
N MET A 57 -15.37 0.97 -7.08
CA MET A 57 -14.49 0.95 -8.25
C MET A 57 -15.26 1.37 -9.51
N ASN A 58 -14.65 2.25 -10.31
CA ASN A 58 -15.19 2.67 -11.59
C ASN A 58 -14.14 2.49 -12.69
N ARG A 59 -14.43 1.65 -13.67
CA ARG A 59 -13.48 1.27 -14.74
C ARG A 59 -12.90 2.49 -15.49
N CYS A 60 -13.67 3.56 -15.70
CA CYS A 60 -13.16 4.75 -16.39
C CYS A 60 -12.14 5.49 -15.50
N VAL A 61 -12.48 5.72 -14.23
CA VAL A 61 -11.61 6.39 -13.26
C VAL A 61 -10.36 5.55 -12.99
N ASP A 62 -10.51 4.24 -12.93
CA ASP A 62 -9.43 3.29 -12.71
C ASP A 62 -8.38 3.31 -13.82
N ARG A 63 -8.81 3.34 -15.09
CA ARG A 63 -7.87 3.48 -16.22
C ARG A 63 -7.01 4.75 -16.10
N TRP A 64 -7.58 5.86 -15.64
CA TRP A 64 -6.85 7.10 -15.45
C TRP A 64 -5.87 7.03 -14.27
N ALA A 65 -6.24 6.37 -13.18
CA ALA A 65 -5.35 6.15 -12.04
C ALA A 65 -4.15 5.27 -12.44
N ASN A 66 -4.41 4.19 -13.17
CA ASN A 66 -3.37 3.31 -13.71
C ASN A 66 -2.43 4.05 -14.70
N ASP A 67 -3.00 4.90 -15.56
CA ASP A 67 -2.21 5.71 -16.49
C ASP A 67 -1.34 6.73 -15.76
N GLN A 68 -1.86 7.35 -14.71
CA GLN A 68 -1.11 8.29 -13.86
C GLN A 68 0.05 7.59 -13.14
N ALA A 69 -0.20 6.44 -12.52
CA ALA A 69 0.85 5.69 -11.83
C ALA A 69 1.98 5.28 -12.79
N ARG A 70 1.64 4.76 -13.97
CA ARG A 70 2.63 4.42 -15.00
C ARG A 70 3.39 5.64 -15.51
N TRP A 71 2.72 6.77 -15.68
CA TRP A 71 3.35 8.01 -16.12
C TRP A 71 4.38 8.51 -15.10
N MET A 72 4.06 8.45 -13.81
CA MET A 72 4.99 8.81 -12.73
C MET A 72 6.17 7.85 -12.66
N ALA A 73 5.91 6.55 -12.72
CA ALA A 73 6.94 5.50 -12.66
C ALA A 73 7.93 5.60 -13.83
N ALA A 74 7.43 5.84 -15.06
CA ALA A 74 8.27 5.97 -16.25
C ALA A 74 9.19 7.20 -16.21
N ARG A 75 8.90 8.19 -15.36
CA ARG A 75 9.68 9.44 -15.21
C ARG A 75 10.37 9.57 -13.87
N SER A 76 10.22 8.57 -13.01
CA SER A 76 10.70 8.59 -11.63
C SER A 76 10.34 9.92 -10.93
N THR A 77 9.09 10.38 -11.10
CA THR A 77 8.62 11.67 -10.58
C THR A 77 7.26 11.58 -9.88
N LEU A 78 7.15 12.19 -8.71
CA LEU A 78 5.88 12.33 -7.99
C LEU A 78 5.23 13.66 -8.34
N GLN A 79 4.31 13.64 -9.29
CA GLN A 79 3.68 14.85 -9.79
C GLN A 79 2.26 14.62 -10.30
N HIS A 80 1.34 15.54 -9.97
CA HIS A 80 0.04 15.64 -10.64
C HIS A 80 0.22 16.16 -12.07
N ARG A 81 -0.43 15.53 -13.04
CA ARG A 81 -0.37 16.01 -14.42
C ARG A 81 -1.31 17.18 -14.67
N ASN A 82 -0.79 18.28 -15.21
CA ASN A 82 -1.57 19.46 -15.55
C ASN A 82 -2.74 19.11 -16.49
N GLY A 83 -3.94 19.57 -16.13
CA GLY A 83 -5.14 19.39 -16.92
C GLY A 83 -5.73 17.97 -16.94
N GLN A 84 -5.09 16.98 -16.30
CA GLN A 84 -5.59 15.60 -16.28
C GLN A 84 -6.97 15.50 -15.63
N LEU A 85 -7.19 16.10 -14.47
CA LEU A 85 -8.49 16.04 -13.78
C LEU A 85 -9.62 16.57 -14.67
N ARG A 86 -9.38 17.63 -15.45
CA ARG A 86 -10.35 18.15 -16.40
C ARG A 86 -10.68 17.16 -17.54
N LYS A 87 -9.67 16.41 -18.00
CA LYS A 87 -9.86 15.33 -18.98
C LYS A 87 -10.70 14.19 -18.39
N ILE A 88 -10.42 13.78 -17.15
CA ILE A 88 -11.15 12.73 -16.43
C ILE A 88 -12.63 13.13 -16.24
N LEU A 89 -12.89 14.36 -15.79
CA LEU A 89 -14.26 14.89 -15.66
C LEU A 89 -15.06 14.67 -16.95
N ARG A 90 -14.51 15.06 -18.09
CA ARG A 90 -15.18 14.96 -19.39
C ARG A 90 -15.33 13.50 -19.86
N SER A 91 -14.22 12.75 -19.89
CA SER A 91 -14.20 11.40 -20.45
C SER A 91 -14.99 10.39 -19.62
N CYS A 92 -15.02 10.56 -18.29
CA CYS A 92 -15.78 9.68 -17.38
C CYS A 92 -17.19 10.23 -17.04
N LYS A 93 -17.58 11.35 -17.63
CA LYS A 93 -18.89 12.03 -17.40
C LYS A 93 -19.14 12.27 -15.90
N LEU A 94 -18.15 12.84 -15.23
CA LEU A 94 -18.17 13.16 -13.80
C LEU A 94 -18.49 14.64 -13.56
N THR A 95 -19.05 14.93 -12.39
CA THR A 95 -19.32 16.31 -11.93
C THR A 95 -18.27 16.79 -10.91
N GLY A 96 -17.47 15.90 -10.37
CA GLY A 96 -16.35 16.21 -9.48
C GLY A 96 -15.29 15.14 -9.55
N VAL A 97 -14.02 15.52 -9.36
CA VAL A 97 -12.86 14.63 -9.36
C VAL A 97 -11.80 15.18 -8.42
N SER A 98 -11.09 14.29 -7.72
CA SER A 98 -9.88 14.62 -6.97
C SER A 98 -8.88 13.48 -7.06
N GLU A 99 -7.62 13.78 -6.75
CA GLU A 99 -6.52 12.82 -6.85
C GLU A 99 -5.60 12.90 -5.63
N ASN A 100 -5.19 11.74 -5.14
CA ASN A 100 -4.06 11.57 -4.26
C ASN A 100 -2.98 10.79 -4.99
N ILE A 101 -1.73 11.20 -4.84
CA ILE A 101 -0.57 10.47 -5.34
C ILE A 101 0.41 10.18 -4.22
N ALA A 102 1.17 9.10 -4.35
CA ALA A 102 2.19 8.73 -3.39
C ALA A 102 3.34 7.99 -4.06
N TRP A 103 4.45 7.93 -3.34
CA TRP A 103 5.69 7.30 -3.78
C TRP A 103 6.29 6.50 -2.63
N ASN A 104 6.75 5.29 -2.95
CA ASN A 104 7.57 4.42 -2.09
C ASN A 104 6.95 3.94 -0.77
N PHE A 105 5.65 3.67 -0.78
CA PHE A 105 4.99 2.93 0.30
C PHE A 105 4.97 1.42 -0.02
N SER A 106 5.21 0.58 0.98
CA SER A 106 5.32 -0.87 0.81
C SER A 106 3.97 -1.56 0.63
N SER A 107 2.88 -0.93 1.06
CA SER A 107 1.53 -1.50 0.99
C SER A 107 0.43 -0.45 0.81
N GLY A 108 -0.73 -0.89 0.29
CA GLY A 108 -1.90 -0.03 0.16
C GLY A 108 -2.48 0.41 1.52
N ARG A 109 -2.28 -0.35 2.58
CA ARG A 109 -2.67 0.07 3.94
C ARG A 109 -1.80 1.20 4.44
N GLU A 110 -0.51 1.09 4.25
CA GLU A 110 0.47 2.10 4.69
C GLU A 110 0.26 3.44 3.98
N VAL A 111 0.09 3.44 2.66
CA VAL A 111 -0.13 4.68 1.91
C VAL A 111 -1.44 5.37 2.31
N VAL A 112 -2.52 4.62 2.57
CA VAL A 112 -3.79 5.21 3.02
C VAL A 112 -3.67 5.78 4.42
N ALA A 113 -2.94 5.14 5.34
CA ALA A 113 -2.65 5.69 6.66
C ALA A 113 -1.85 7.01 6.56
N ALA A 114 -0.85 7.08 5.67
CA ALA A 114 -0.11 8.31 5.42
C ALA A 114 -1.00 9.42 4.84
N TRP A 115 -1.88 9.09 3.89
CA TRP A 115 -2.85 10.04 3.35
C TRP A 115 -3.87 10.51 4.40
N ALA A 116 -4.27 9.65 5.34
CA ALA A 116 -5.18 10.03 6.43
C ALA A 116 -4.57 11.08 7.36
N ASN A 117 -3.25 11.04 7.55
CA ASN A 117 -2.50 12.00 8.35
C ASN A 117 -2.12 13.29 7.61
N SER A 118 -2.43 13.39 6.31
CA SER A 118 -2.17 14.58 5.48
C SER A 118 -3.48 15.32 5.19
N PRO A 119 -3.68 16.57 5.67
CA PRO A 119 -4.96 17.28 5.56
C PRO A 119 -5.51 17.36 4.13
N GLY A 120 -4.65 17.59 3.13
CA GLY A 120 -5.04 17.67 1.72
C GLY A 120 -5.54 16.32 1.17
N HIS A 121 -4.80 15.25 1.45
CA HIS A 121 -5.16 13.90 1.02
C HIS A 121 -6.39 13.38 1.77
N ALA A 122 -6.45 13.58 3.09
CA ALA A 122 -7.59 13.23 3.93
C ALA A 122 -8.89 13.89 3.44
N LYS A 123 -8.83 15.17 3.07
CA LYS A 123 -9.95 15.91 2.47
C LYS A 123 -10.49 15.22 1.20
N ASN A 124 -9.61 14.75 0.32
CA ASN A 124 -10.01 14.02 -0.88
C ASN A 124 -10.70 12.69 -0.52
N MET A 125 -10.12 11.90 0.39
CA MET A 125 -10.69 10.63 0.84
C MET A 125 -12.02 10.80 1.56
N GLY A 126 -12.16 11.84 2.39
CA GLY A 126 -13.37 12.15 3.18
C GLY A 126 -14.45 12.94 2.43
N ALA A 127 -14.23 13.35 1.19
CA ALA A 127 -15.17 14.18 0.46
C ALA A 127 -16.56 13.51 0.35
N PRO A 128 -17.66 14.17 0.82
CA PRO A 128 -18.94 13.48 1.04
C PRO A 128 -19.66 13.11 -0.27
N LYS A 129 -19.38 13.84 -1.35
CA LYS A 129 -20.01 13.62 -2.66
C LYS A 129 -19.32 12.53 -3.50
N MET A 130 -18.14 12.05 -3.14
CA MET A 130 -17.44 11.02 -3.90
C MET A 130 -18.18 9.68 -3.84
N ARG A 131 -18.31 9.03 -4.98
CA ARG A 131 -19.00 7.74 -5.15
C ARG A 131 -18.13 6.70 -5.85
N TYR A 132 -17.16 7.16 -6.63
CA TYR A 132 -16.28 6.31 -7.43
C TYR A 132 -14.84 6.47 -7.02
N ILE A 133 -14.08 5.38 -7.16
CA ILE A 133 -12.64 5.33 -6.96
C ILE A 133 -11.99 4.57 -8.12
N GLY A 134 -10.80 4.97 -8.49
CA GLY A 134 -9.85 4.20 -9.28
C GLY A 134 -8.49 4.24 -8.59
N VAL A 135 -7.74 3.16 -8.66
CA VAL A 135 -6.41 3.04 -8.05
C VAL A 135 -5.46 2.48 -9.09
N GLY A 136 -4.31 3.09 -9.22
CA GLY A 136 -3.22 2.60 -10.05
C GLY A 136 -1.94 2.48 -9.25
N VAL A 137 -1.21 1.40 -9.50
CA VAL A 137 0.09 1.13 -8.90
C VAL A 137 1.07 0.77 -10.02
N ALA A 138 2.22 1.40 -10.04
CA ALA A 138 3.27 1.10 -10.99
C ALA A 138 4.65 1.14 -10.34
N ARG A 139 5.53 0.24 -10.78
CA ARG A 139 6.92 0.19 -10.33
C ARG A 139 7.82 0.78 -11.41
N ALA A 140 8.70 1.69 -11.01
CA ALA A 140 9.75 2.24 -11.86
C ALA A 140 10.91 1.22 -12.04
N SER A 141 11.78 1.47 -13.00
CA SER A 141 12.94 0.60 -13.28
C SER A 141 13.92 0.47 -12.11
N ASN A 142 14.01 1.50 -11.27
CA ASN A 142 14.81 1.51 -10.03
C ASN A 142 14.13 0.80 -8.85
N GLY A 143 12.93 0.22 -9.05
CA GLY A 143 12.18 -0.49 -8.03
C GLY A 143 11.18 0.36 -7.25
N ASP A 144 11.18 1.68 -7.40
CA ASP A 144 10.25 2.59 -6.72
C ASP A 144 8.79 2.34 -7.09
N ILE A 145 7.91 2.46 -6.11
CA ILE A 145 6.47 2.25 -6.27
C ILE A 145 5.77 3.61 -6.34
N TYR A 146 4.99 3.82 -7.40
CA TYR A 146 4.14 5.00 -7.58
C TYR A 146 2.67 4.60 -7.52
N VAL A 147 1.90 5.38 -6.76
CA VAL A 147 0.48 5.13 -6.52
C VAL A 147 -0.33 6.35 -6.90
N SER A 148 -1.44 6.14 -7.60
CA SER A 148 -2.47 7.15 -7.85
C SER A 148 -3.81 6.64 -7.37
N GLN A 149 -4.55 7.49 -6.65
CA GLN A 149 -5.90 7.25 -6.18
C GLN A 149 -6.77 8.40 -6.69
N ILE A 150 -7.71 8.09 -7.57
CA ILE A 150 -8.61 9.09 -8.16
C ILE A 150 -10.03 8.84 -7.68
N PHE A 151 -10.68 9.90 -7.24
CA PHE A 151 -12.09 9.90 -6.85
C PHE A 151 -12.95 10.57 -7.89
N GLY A 152 -14.21 10.14 -7.98
CA GLY A 152 -15.19 10.73 -8.88
C GLY A 152 -16.59 10.79 -8.29
N THR A 153 -17.37 11.79 -8.74
CA THR A 153 -18.79 11.91 -8.44
C THR A 153 -19.60 12.15 -9.71
N ARG A 154 -20.85 11.67 -9.70
CA ARG A 154 -21.89 11.99 -10.70
C ARG A 154 -23.07 12.64 -9.99
N LYS A 155 -23.90 13.31 -10.77
CA LYS A 155 -25.25 13.69 -10.33
C LYS A 155 -26.07 12.45 -10.03
#